data_65a8392714fc847b5311bc018167b4cb
#
_entry.id   65a8392714fc847b5311bc018167b4cb
#
_cell.length_a   1.000
_cell.length_b   1.000
_cell.length_c   1.000
_cell.angle_alpha   90.00
_cell.angle_beta   90.00
_cell.angle_gamma   90.00
#
_symmetry.space_group_name_H-M   'P 1'
#
loop_
_entity.id
_entity.type
_entity.pdbx_description
1 polymer ?
#
loop_
_entity_poly.entity_id
_entity_poly.type
_entity_poly.pdbx_seq_one_letter_code
_entity_poly.pdbx_strand_id
1 'polypeptide(L)'
;MNDLSGKAYLVTGAAKRVGAAIVRRLHAAGGNVLIHYGRSRDEANALAAELNLKRAHSAQAHGMDLSGVDDLEALVEAALGAFGRLDGLVNNASGFYATPLGGITSAQWDELIASNLKAPLFLSQAAAPALKQARGAIVNIIDIHAERPLKDHVVYTAAKAGLAGLTRALALELAPEVRVNAVAPGAIKWPEDAAGAAQFPPAERARILSTTPLQREGGEDEVAKAVVYLMADAGYITGQILAVDGGRSIYL
;
A
#
# COMPACT_ATOMS: atom_id res chain seq x y z
N MET A 1 18.93 9.88 -2.14
CA MET A 1 17.56 9.83 -1.59
C MET A 1 17.28 11.19 -1.00
N ASN A 2 16.23 11.89 -1.45
CA ASN A 2 15.89 13.21 -0.94
C ASN A 2 15.59 13.12 0.57
N ASP A 3 16.01 14.15 1.30
CA ASP A 3 15.69 14.32 2.71
C ASP A 3 14.18 14.56 2.88
N LEU A 4 13.53 13.74 3.69
CA LEU A 4 12.11 13.85 4.03
C LEU A 4 11.88 14.55 5.40
N SER A 5 12.89 15.14 5.99
CA SER A 5 12.80 15.82 7.29
C SER A 5 11.67 16.85 7.30
N GLY A 6 10.85 16.81 8.35
CA GLY A 6 9.69 17.69 8.52
C GLY A 6 8.46 17.32 7.67
N LYS A 7 8.52 16.29 6.81
CA LYS A 7 7.36 15.80 6.06
C LYS A 7 6.62 14.71 6.83
N ALA A 8 5.34 14.52 6.52
CA ALA A 8 4.47 13.56 7.18
C ALA A 8 3.79 12.62 6.17
N TYR A 9 3.69 11.35 6.52
CA TYR A 9 3.16 10.29 5.66
C TYR A 9 2.13 9.44 6.39
N LEU A 10 1.01 9.17 5.75
CA LEU A 10 0.02 8.18 6.18
C LEU A 10 0.20 6.90 5.38
N VAL A 11 0.37 5.76 6.07
CA VAL A 11 0.49 4.44 5.43
C VAL A 11 -0.60 3.52 5.97
N THR A 12 -1.48 3.03 5.10
CA THR A 12 -2.55 2.13 5.53
C THR A 12 -2.07 0.66 5.59
N GLY A 13 -2.60 -0.13 6.55
CA GLY A 13 -2.19 -1.52 6.75
C GLY A 13 -0.69 -1.66 7.05
N ALA A 14 -0.15 -0.75 7.87
CA ALA A 14 1.29 -0.52 7.98
C ALA A 14 1.96 -1.26 9.15
N ALA A 15 1.23 -2.05 9.92
CA ALA A 15 1.77 -2.72 11.11
C ALA A 15 2.79 -3.82 10.79
N LYS A 16 2.68 -4.47 9.63
CA LYS A 16 3.46 -5.66 9.25
C LYS A 16 3.91 -5.61 7.79
N ARG A 17 4.86 -6.51 7.46
CA ARG A 17 5.25 -6.84 6.08
C ARG A 17 5.59 -5.58 5.24
N VAL A 18 5.08 -5.50 4.01
CA VAL A 18 5.35 -4.39 3.07
C VAL A 18 5.05 -3.03 3.69
N GLY A 19 3.90 -2.89 4.38
CA GLY A 19 3.53 -1.63 5.03
C GLY A 19 4.53 -1.20 6.09
N ALA A 20 5.00 -2.12 6.94
CA ALA A 20 6.02 -1.83 7.95
C ALA A 20 7.39 -1.49 7.32
N ALA A 21 7.76 -2.14 6.22
CA ALA A 21 8.97 -1.82 5.48
C ALA A 21 8.91 -0.41 4.88
N ILE A 22 7.75 -0.02 4.31
CA ILE A 22 7.51 1.34 3.79
C ILE A 22 7.66 2.37 4.91
N VAL A 23 7.00 2.15 6.04
CA VAL A 23 7.08 3.03 7.22
C VAL A 23 8.51 3.21 7.70
N ARG A 24 9.27 2.10 7.87
CA ARG A 24 10.68 2.17 8.29
C ARG A 24 11.54 2.97 7.31
N ARG A 25 11.30 2.82 6.01
CA ARG A 25 12.07 3.57 5.00
C ARG A 25 11.74 5.05 4.95
N LEU A 26 10.46 5.41 4.99
CA LEU A 26 10.02 6.81 5.07
C LEU A 26 10.60 7.48 6.33
N HIS A 27 10.53 6.78 7.46
CA HIS A 27 11.08 7.27 8.72
C HIS A 27 12.62 7.41 8.68
N ALA A 28 13.32 6.43 8.13
CA ALA A 28 14.78 6.48 8.00
C ALA A 28 15.26 7.60 7.06
N ALA A 29 14.42 8.02 6.10
CA ALA A 29 14.67 9.17 5.24
C ALA A 29 14.31 10.52 5.89
N GLY A 30 13.89 10.54 7.17
CA GLY A 30 13.55 11.75 7.92
C GLY A 30 12.06 12.06 8.06
N GLY A 31 11.18 11.32 7.38
CA GLY A 31 9.73 11.56 7.41
C GLY A 31 9.04 11.11 8.71
N ASN A 32 8.03 11.83 9.14
CA ASN A 32 7.12 11.41 10.21
C ASN A 32 6.07 10.47 9.64
N VAL A 33 5.59 9.49 10.40
CA VAL A 33 4.73 8.44 9.87
C VAL A 33 3.51 8.16 10.76
N LEU A 34 2.31 8.21 10.19
CA LEU A 34 1.11 7.64 10.80
C LEU A 34 0.96 6.20 10.30
N ILE A 35 1.00 5.26 11.25
CA ILE A 35 0.95 3.81 11.02
C ILE A 35 -0.49 3.36 11.23
N HIS A 36 -1.25 3.28 10.14
CA HIS A 36 -2.62 2.77 10.26
C HIS A 36 -2.63 1.24 10.35
N TYR A 37 -3.50 0.71 11.21
CA TYR A 37 -3.78 -0.71 11.36
C TYR A 37 -5.29 -0.97 11.50
N GLY A 38 -5.76 -2.14 11.02
CA GLY A 38 -7.08 -2.65 11.33
C GLY A 38 -7.07 -3.48 12.62
N ARG A 39 -6.50 -4.67 12.56
CA ARG A 39 -6.51 -5.65 13.68
C ARG A 39 -5.17 -5.78 14.41
N SER A 40 -4.07 -5.35 13.82
CA SER A 40 -2.70 -5.56 14.32
C SER A 40 -2.22 -4.41 15.22
N ARG A 41 -2.94 -4.18 16.34
CA ARG A 41 -2.67 -3.08 17.29
C ARG A 41 -1.28 -3.18 17.91
N ASP A 42 -0.93 -4.35 18.41
CA ASP A 42 0.30 -4.52 19.19
C ASP A 42 1.54 -4.35 18.32
N GLU A 43 1.50 -4.88 17.10
CA GLU A 43 2.59 -4.72 16.13
C GLU A 43 2.71 -3.27 15.64
N ALA A 44 1.60 -2.57 15.44
CA ALA A 44 1.62 -1.15 15.07
C ALA A 44 2.21 -0.29 16.19
N ASN A 45 1.81 -0.53 17.44
CA ASN A 45 2.35 0.18 18.60
C ASN A 45 3.83 -0.15 18.83
N ALA A 46 4.23 -1.40 18.68
CA ALA A 46 5.64 -1.79 18.77
C ALA A 46 6.50 -1.11 17.68
N LEU A 47 6.00 -1.04 16.46
CA LEU A 47 6.67 -0.33 15.37
C LEU A 47 6.77 1.18 15.65
N ALA A 48 5.71 1.81 16.13
CA ALA A 48 5.75 3.23 16.50
C ALA A 48 6.76 3.49 17.62
N ALA A 49 6.79 2.63 18.64
CA ALA A 49 7.77 2.72 19.74
C ALA A 49 9.21 2.55 19.24
N GLU A 50 9.47 1.54 18.37
CA GLU A 50 10.79 1.32 17.74
C GLU A 50 11.28 2.60 17.02
N LEU A 51 10.40 3.25 16.27
CA LEU A 51 10.75 4.43 15.48
C LEU A 51 10.94 5.66 16.37
N ASN A 52 10.12 5.83 17.39
CA ASN A 52 10.24 6.93 18.33
C ASN A 52 11.49 6.84 19.22
N LEU A 53 12.06 5.67 19.44
CA LEU A 53 13.39 5.52 20.06
C LEU A 53 14.51 6.10 19.18
N LYS A 54 14.34 6.10 17.86
CA LYS A 54 15.31 6.66 16.91
C LYS A 54 15.14 8.17 16.72
N ARG A 55 13.88 8.63 16.73
CA ARG A 55 13.51 10.04 16.62
C ARG A 55 12.19 10.27 17.35
N ALA A 56 12.23 11.00 18.45
CA ALA A 56 11.07 11.25 19.30
C ALA A 56 9.92 11.93 18.52
N HIS A 57 8.68 11.55 18.83
CA HIS A 57 7.44 12.10 18.27
C HIS A 57 7.33 12.03 16.73
N SER A 58 7.98 11.05 16.10
CA SER A 58 8.06 10.91 14.64
C SER A 58 7.20 9.77 14.08
N ALA A 59 6.59 8.96 14.93
CA ALA A 59 5.71 7.87 14.54
C ALA A 59 4.52 7.75 15.50
N GLN A 60 3.32 7.56 14.96
CA GLN A 60 2.10 7.33 15.72
C GLN A 60 1.32 6.18 15.10
N ALA A 61 0.78 5.27 15.92
CA ALA A 61 -0.12 4.22 15.48
C ALA A 61 -1.58 4.69 15.61
N HIS A 62 -2.41 4.37 14.59
CA HIS A 62 -3.83 4.70 14.60
C HIS A 62 -4.66 3.52 14.07
N GLY A 63 -5.62 3.06 14.86
CA GLY A 63 -6.50 1.93 14.52
C GLY A 63 -7.80 2.40 13.91
N MET A 64 -8.17 1.83 12.75
CA MET A 64 -9.44 2.14 12.09
C MET A 64 -9.86 0.96 11.20
N ASP A 65 -11.17 0.73 11.06
CA ASP A 65 -11.70 -0.16 10.04
C ASP A 65 -11.92 0.62 8.74
N LEU A 66 -11.32 0.16 7.65
CA LEU A 66 -11.44 0.79 6.34
C LEU A 66 -12.66 0.29 5.53
N SER A 67 -13.51 -0.57 6.08
CA SER A 67 -14.71 -1.06 5.41
C SER A 67 -15.82 0.01 5.31
N GLY A 68 -15.90 0.91 6.29
CA GLY A 68 -16.76 2.09 6.27
C GLY A 68 -16.08 3.27 5.58
N VAL A 69 -16.87 4.13 4.91
CA VAL A 69 -16.34 5.34 4.24
C VAL A 69 -16.56 6.60 5.05
N ASP A 70 -17.54 6.59 5.94
CA ASP A 70 -18.00 7.79 6.65
C ASP A 70 -16.95 8.32 7.64
N ASP A 71 -16.06 7.45 8.13
CA ASP A 71 -15.04 7.80 9.13
C ASP A 71 -13.62 7.97 8.55
N LEU A 72 -13.41 7.74 7.23
CA LEU A 72 -12.06 7.75 6.65
C LEU A 72 -11.37 9.11 6.73
N GLU A 73 -12.13 10.20 6.78
CA GLU A 73 -11.60 11.55 6.98
C GLU A 73 -10.90 11.67 8.35
N ALA A 74 -11.42 11.02 9.39
CA ALA A 74 -10.81 11.01 10.72
C ALA A 74 -9.38 10.41 10.72
N LEU A 75 -9.06 9.49 9.81
CA LEU A 75 -7.70 8.97 9.67
C LEU A 75 -6.73 10.03 9.11
N VAL A 76 -7.19 10.86 8.20
CA VAL A 76 -6.42 12.00 7.68
C VAL A 76 -6.25 13.08 8.75
N GLU A 77 -7.33 13.38 9.49
CA GLU A 77 -7.30 14.31 10.63
C GLU A 77 -6.32 13.85 11.72
N ALA A 78 -6.26 12.54 12.00
CA ALA A 78 -5.28 11.98 12.94
C ALA A 78 -3.84 12.24 12.48
N ALA A 79 -3.54 12.16 11.18
CA ALA A 79 -2.21 12.47 10.64
C ALA A 79 -1.89 13.97 10.75
N LEU A 80 -2.87 14.82 10.43
CA LEU A 80 -2.74 16.27 10.55
C LEU A 80 -2.59 16.71 12.02
N GLY A 81 -3.37 16.11 12.93
CA GLY A 81 -3.27 16.39 14.36
C GLY A 81 -1.92 15.96 14.96
N ALA A 82 -1.35 14.84 14.49
CA ALA A 82 -0.07 14.34 14.96
C ALA A 82 1.13 15.16 14.48
N PHE A 83 1.09 15.64 13.22
CA PHE A 83 2.28 16.19 12.55
C PHE A 83 2.07 17.58 11.93
N GLY A 84 0.86 18.13 11.98
CA GLY A 84 0.53 19.46 11.44
C GLY A 84 0.46 19.54 9.91
N ARG A 85 0.76 18.44 9.20
CA ARG A 85 0.80 18.37 7.73
C ARG A 85 0.65 16.95 7.21
N LEU A 86 0.37 16.81 5.92
CA LEU A 86 0.39 15.54 5.21
C LEU A 86 1.03 15.72 3.83
N ASP A 87 2.16 15.07 3.60
CA ASP A 87 2.92 15.14 2.35
C ASP A 87 2.76 13.89 1.48
N GLY A 88 2.32 12.80 2.06
CA GLY A 88 2.12 11.58 1.30
C GLY A 88 1.11 10.62 1.91
N LEU A 89 0.36 9.97 1.02
CA LEU A 89 -0.55 8.87 1.35
C LEU A 89 -0.10 7.60 0.64
N VAL A 90 0.06 6.50 1.38
CA VAL A 90 0.29 5.16 0.83
C VAL A 90 -0.92 4.27 1.12
N ASN A 91 -1.70 3.98 0.09
CA ASN A 91 -2.79 3.01 0.16
C ASN A 91 -2.21 1.60 0.03
N ASN A 92 -1.83 0.99 1.16
CA ASN A 92 -1.22 -0.33 1.23
C ASN A 92 -2.15 -1.39 1.85
N ALA A 93 -3.15 -1.02 2.64
CA ALA A 93 -4.09 -1.97 3.22
C ALA A 93 -4.77 -2.81 2.13
N SER A 94 -4.86 -4.12 2.33
CA SER A 94 -5.39 -5.06 1.33
C SER A 94 -5.96 -6.31 2.01
N GLY A 95 -7.16 -6.73 1.60
CA GLY A 95 -7.66 -8.08 1.79
C GLY A 95 -7.23 -8.96 0.61
N PHE A 96 -6.81 -10.21 0.88
CA PHE A 96 -6.41 -11.15 -0.15
C PHE A 96 -6.82 -12.58 0.24
N TYR A 97 -7.76 -13.15 -0.50
CA TYR A 97 -8.19 -14.56 -0.39
C TYR A 97 -8.92 -15.00 -1.64
N ALA A 98 -9.02 -16.31 -1.82
CA ALA A 98 -9.64 -16.90 -3.00
C ALA A 98 -11.16 -16.69 -3.02
N THR A 99 -11.69 -16.35 -4.19
CA THR A 99 -13.13 -16.19 -4.49
C THR A 99 -13.45 -16.95 -5.78
N PRO A 100 -13.52 -18.32 -5.73
CA PRO A 100 -13.79 -19.13 -6.91
C PRO A 100 -15.16 -18.82 -7.52
N LEU A 101 -15.22 -18.78 -8.86
CA LEU A 101 -16.46 -18.54 -9.58
C LEU A 101 -17.50 -19.64 -9.25
N GLY A 102 -18.73 -19.22 -8.98
CA GLY A 102 -19.82 -20.10 -8.53
C GLY A 102 -20.03 -20.13 -7.01
N GLY A 103 -19.04 -19.68 -6.21
CA GLY A 103 -19.13 -19.57 -4.76
C GLY A 103 -18.99 -18.17 -4.21
N ILE A 104 -18.92 -17.15 -5.08
CA ILE A 104 -18.73 -15.76 -4.66
C ILE A 104 -20.00 -15.24 -3.99
N THR A 105 -19.85 -14.69 -2.77
CA THR A 105 -20.95 -14.03 -2.04
C THR A 105 -20.84 -12.51 -2.12
N SER A 106 -21.98 -11.82 -1.91
CA SER A 106 -21.99 -10.35 -1.81
C SER A 106 -21.06 -9.84 -0.70
N ALA A 107 -21.04 -10.51 0.45
CA ALA A 107 -20.16 -10.13 1.56
C ALA A 107 -18.66 -10.19 1.20
N GLN A 108 -18.23 -11.22 0.46
CA GLN A 108 -16.84 -11.30 -0.03
C GLN A 108 -16.52 -10.20 -1.05
N TRP A 109 -17.47 -9.89 -1.90
CA TRP A 109 -17.36 -8.76 -2.83
C TRP A 109 -17.19 -7.45 -2.07
N ASP A 110 -18.09 -7.17 -1.12
CA ASP A 110 -18.10 -5.92 -0.37
C ASP A 110 -16.81 -5.76 0.45
N GLU A 111 -16.33 -6.81 1.13
CA GLU A 111 -15.09 -6.80 1.91
C GLU A 111 -13.85 -6.52 1.06
N LEU A 112 -13.70 -7.24 -0.06
CA LEU A 112 -12.52 -7.08 -0.93
C LEU A 112 -12.53 -5.74 -1.68
N ILE A 113 -13.69 -5.29 -2.14
CA ILE A 113 -13.83 -3.97 -2.78
C ILE A 113 -13.62 -2.86 -1.77
N ALA A 114 -14.13 -2.98 -0.55
CA ALA A 114 -13.98 -1.97 0.49
C ALA A 114 -12.50 -1.67 0.75
N SER A 115 -11.69 -2.68 1.07
CA SER A 115 -10.29 -2.49 1.43
C SER A 115 -9.37 -2.18 0.25
N ASN A 116 -9.63 -2.79 -0.93
CA ASN A 116 -8.70 -2.73 -2.06
C ASN A 116 -8.99 -1.61 -3.08
N LEU A 117 -10.20 -1.04 -3.08
CA LEU A 117 -10.60 -0.03 -4.07
C LEU A 117 -11.33 1.15 -3.44
N LYS A 118 -12.38 0.89 -2.63
CA LYS A 118 -13.23 1.94 -2.08
C LYS A 118 -12.47 2.82 -1.08
N ALA A 119 -11.81 2.22 -0.09
CA ALA A 119 -11.03 2.97 0.89
C ALA A 119 -9.89 3.80 0.25
N PRO A 120 -9.08 3.29 -0.69
CA PRO A 120 -8.12 4.10 -1.45
C PRO A 120 -8.71 5.34 -2.12
N LEU A 121 -9.91 5.25 -2.72
CA LEU A 121 -10.58 6.40 -3.32
C LEU A 121 -10.92 7.46 -2.27
N PHE A 122 -11.66 7.07 -1.23
CA PHE A 122 -12.16 8.03 -0.24
C PHE A 122 -11.05 8.60 0.65
N LEU A 123 -10.01 7.82 0.98
CA LEU A 123 -8.82 8.35 1.65
C LEU A 123 -8.06 9.35 0.76
N SER A 124 -7.95 9.07 -0.54
CA SER A 124 -7.32 10.01 -1.48
C SER A 124 -8.11 11.30 -1.58
N GLN A 125 -9.45 11.22 -1.60
CA GLN A 125 -10.35 12.38 -1.58
C GLN A 125 -10.18 13.20 -0.29
N ALA A 126 -10.21 12.56 0.88
CA ALA A 126 -10.04 13.22 2.17
C ALA A 126 -8.65 13.86 2.32
N ALA A 127 -7.59 13.19 1.84
CA ALA A 127 -6.22 13.69 1.90
C ALA A 127 -5.91 14.80 0.88
N ALA A 128 -6.70 14.92 -0.20
CA ALA A 128 -6.41 15.82 -1.31
C ALA A 128 -6.15 17.28 -0.90
N PRO A 129 -6.93 17.92 -0.01
CA PRO A 129 -6.65 19.31 0.40
C PRO A 129 -5.28 19.49 1.02
N ALA A 130 -4.90 18.62 1.97
CA ALA A 130 -3.60 18.67 2.64
C ALA A 130 -2.45 18.34 1.69
N LEU A 131 -2.63 17.34 0.83
CA LEU A 131 -1.64 16.95 -0.18
C LEU A 131 -1.42 18.06 -1.22
N LYS A 132 -2.46 18.76 -1.65
CA LYS A 132 -2.34 19.92 -2.56
C LYS A 132 -1.52 21.03 -1.91
N GLN A 133 -1.80 21.37 -0.65
CA GLN A 133 -1.06 22.36 0.10
C GLN A 133 0.44 22.01 0.23
N ALA A 134 0.74 20.71 0.42
CA ALA A 134 2.11 20.21 0.57
C ALA A 134 2.82 19.94 -0.77
N ARG A 135 2.12 20.02 -1.92
CA ARG A 135 2.57 19.50 -3.22
C ARG A 135 3.06 18.05 -3.12
N GLY A 136 2.23 17.23 -2.48
CA GLY A 136 2.53 15.87 -2.05
C GLY A 136 2.37 14.80 -3.11
N ALA A 137 2.29 13.54 -2.65
CA ALA A 137 2.09 12.41 -3.53
C ALA A 137 1.21 11.32 -2.90
N ILE A 138 0.54 10.54 -3.76
CA ILE A 138 -0.17 9.32 -3.41
C ILE A 138 0.53 8.14 -4.10
N VAL A 139 0.75 7.05 -3.37
CA VAL A 139 1.20 5.77 -3.94
C VAL A 139 0.22 4.67 -3.54
N ASN A 140 -0.38 4.04 -4.54
CA ASN A 140 -1.27 2.90 -4.36
C ASN A 140 -0.48 1.59 -4.50
N ILE A 141 -0.62 0.66 -3.54
CA ILE A 141 -0.08 -0.69 -3.68
C ILE A 141 -1.13 -1.55 -4.37
N ILE A 142 -0.90 -1.78 -5.65
CA ILE A 142 -1.72 -2.67 -6.47
C ILE A 142 -1.15 -4.10 -6.44
N ASP A 143 -1.14 -4.79 -7.55
CA ASP A 143 -0.58 -6.12 -7.73
C ASP A 143 -0.34 -6.34 -9.23
N ILE A 144 0.61 -7.17 -9.63
CA ILE A 144 0.75 -7.58 -11.04
C ILE A 144 -0.51 -8.27 -11.54
N HIS A 145 -1.29 -8.84 -10.64
CA HIS A 145 -2.58 -9.48 -10.95
C HIS A 145 -3.70 -8.50 -11.30
N ALA A 146 -3.46 -7.20 -11.23
CA ALA A 146 -4.33 -6.18 -11.85
C ALA A 146 -4.37 -6.30 -13.39
N GLU A 147 -3.27 -6.73 -14.01
CA GLU A 147 -3.13 -6.91 -15.47
C GLU A 147 -3.01 -8.40 -15.88
N ARG A 148 -2.51 -9.24 -15.00
CA ARG A 148 -2.33 -10.70 -15.18
C ARG A 148 -3.22 -11.44 -14.19
N PRO A 149 -4.50 -11.73 -14.52
CA PRO A 149 -5.47 -12.27 -13.58
C PRO A 149 -4.99 -13.53 -12.87
N LEU A 150 -5.29 -13.62 -11.57
CA LEU A 150 -5.00 -14.79 -10.76
C LEU A 150 -6.23 -15.70 -10.72
N LYS A 151 -6.06 -16.99 -11.04
CA LYS A 151 -7.13 -17.99 -10.96
C LYS A 151 -7.72 -18.02 -9.54
N ASP A 152 -9.03 -18.22 -9.45
CA ASP A 152 -9.80 -18.27 -8.21
C ASP A 152 -9.79 -16.98 -7.35
N HIS A 153 -9.32 -15.83 -7.90
CA HIS A 153 -9.28 -14.54 -7.21
C HIS A 153 -10.02 -13.44 -8.00
N VAL A 154 -11.23 -13.76 -8.47
CA VAL A 154 -12.00 -12.90 -9.38
C VAL A 154 -12.24 -11.51 -8.78
N VAL A 155 -12.72 -11.43 -7.53
CA VAL A 155 -13.06 -10.16 -6.88
C VAL A 155 -11.80 -9.34 -6.58
N TYR A 156 -10.76 -9.99 -6.06
CA TYR A 156 -9.47 -9.33 -5.81
C TYR A 156 -8.86 -8.75 -7.09
N THR A 157 -8.83 -9.53 -8.16
CA THR A 157 -8.34 -9.08 -9.48
C THR A 157 -9.12 -7.87 -9.98
N ALA A 158 -10.46 -7.89 -9.90
CA ALA A 158 -11.30 -6.77 -10.28
C ALA A 158 -11.00 -5.51 -9.45
N ALA A 159 -10.83 -5.66 -8.12
CA ALA A 159 -10.49 -4.56 -7.23
C ALA A 159 -9.12 -3.93 -7.55
N LYS A 160 -8.09 -4.76 -7.78
CA LYS A 160 -6.74 -4.26 -8.12
C LYS A 160 -6.67 -3.66 -9.52
N ALA A 161 -7.41 -4.20 -10.48
CA ALA A 161 -7.56 -3.57 -11.82
C ALA A 161 -8.29 -2.22 -11.70
N GLY A 162 -9.35 -2.14 -10.88
CA GLY A 162 -10.02 -0.89 -10.56
C GLY A 162 -9.08 0.13 -9.91
N LEU A 163 -8.23 -0.29 -8.96
CA LEU A 163 -7.25 0.59 -8.32
C LEU A 163 -6.17 1.08 -9.30
N ALA A 164 -5.79 0.28 -10.28
CA ALA A 164 -4.89 0.70 -11.36
C ALA A 164 -5.54 1.80 -12.23
N GLY A 165 -6.82 1.66 -12.59
CA GLY A 165 -7.61 2.68 -13.27
C GLY A 165 -7.76 3.94 -12.42
N LEU A 166 -8.10 3.78 -11.14
CA LEU A 166 -8.24 4.87 -10.17
C LEU A 166 -6.94 5.67 -10.02
N THR A 167 -5.78 5.02 -10.01
CA THR A 167 -4.46 5.68 -9.96
C THR A 167 -4.30 6.69 -11.10
N ARG A 168 -4.66 6.29 -12.32
CA ARG A 168 -4.57 7.16 -13.51
C ARG A 168 -5.59 8.30 -13.47
N ALA A 169 -6.82 8.01 -13.04
CA ALA A 169 -7.87 9.02 -12.89
C ALA A 169 -7.49 10.09 -11.85
N LEU A 170 -7.06 9.67 -10.66
CA LEU A 170 -6.62 10.59 -9.61
C LEU A 170 -5.37 11.39 -10.01
N ALA A 171 -4.48 10.83 -10.84
CA ALA A 171 -3.34 11.56 -11.37
C ALA A 171 -3.75 12.75 -12.26
N LEU A 172 -4.84 12.62 -13.02
CA LEU A 172 -5.42 13.73 -13.80
C LEU A 172 -6.14 14.74 -12.92
N GLU A 173 -6.96 14.26 -11.98
CA GLU A 173 -7.80 15.11 -11.13
C GLU A 173 -7.00 15.95 -10.11
N LEU A 174 -5.85 15.45 -9.67
CA LEU A 174 -5.06 16.08 -8.62
C LEU A 174 -3.82 16.83 -9.14
N ALA A 175 -3.53 16.74 -10.44
CA ALA A 175 -2.48 17.52 -11.06
C ALA A 175 -2.90 19.03 -11.15
N PRO A 176 -1.93 19.96 -11.11
CA PRO A 176 -0.47 19.74 -11.05
C PRO A 176 0.08 19.63 -9.62
N GLU A 177 -0.75 19.74 -8.57
CA GLU A 177 -0.29 19.86 -7.19
C GLU A 177 0.12 18.52 -6.60
N VAL A 178 -0.59 17.43 -6.92
CA VAL A 178 -0.36 16.11 -6.32
C VAL A 178 -0.05 15.08 -7.40
N ARG A 179 1.02 14.32 -7.21
CA ARG A 179 1.35 13.18 -8.08
C ARG A 179 0.69 11.92 -7.52
N VAL A 180 0.14 11.08 -8.41
CA VAL A 180 -0.47 9.81 -8.02
C VAL A 180 0.11 8.70 -8.87
N ASN A 181 0.74 7.71 -8.23
CA ASN A 181 1.34 6.57 -8.88
C ASN A 181 0.99 5.27 -8.16
N ALA A 182 1.36 4.15 -8.72
CA ALA A 182 1.21 2.85 -8.08
C ALA A 182 2.48 2.02 -8.15
N VAL A 183 2.62 1.11 -7.18
CA VAL A 183 3.58 0.00 -7.22
C VAL A 183 2.80 -1.29 -7.37
N ALA A 184 3.23 -2.17 -8.28
CA ALA A 184 2.67 -3.49 -8.52
C ALA A 184 3.67 -4.57 -8.07
N PRO A 185 3.56 -5.07 -6.84
CA PRO A 185 4.40 -6.17 -6.37
C PRO A 185 4.09 -7.47 -7.11
N GLY A 186 5.10 -8.31 -7.29
CA GLY A 186 4.94 -9.71 -7.65
C GLY A 186 4.99 -10.63 -6.43
N ALA A 187 5.74 -11.73 -6.51
CA ALA A 187 5.99 -12.63 -5.40
C ALA A 187 6.94 -11.98 -4.39
N ILE A 188 6.38 -11.32 -3.39
CA ILE A 188 7.12 -10.73 -2.27
C ILE A 188 7.01 -11.68 -1.08
N LYS A 189 8.07 -11.78 -0.28
CA LYS A 189 8.20 -12.67 0.88
C LYS A 189 6.88 -13.28 1.37
N TRP A 190 6.73 -14.61 1.26
CA TRP A 190 5.46 -15.26 1.62
C TRP A 190 5.17 -15.15 3.11
N PRO A 191 3.87 -15.14 3.52
CA PRO A 191 3.52 -15.26 4.92
C PRO A 191 4.10 -16.55 5.52
N GLU A 192 4.65 -16.46 6.72
CA GLU A 192 5.27 -17.60 7.43
C GLU A 192 4.27 -18.32 8.35
N ASP A 193 3.06 -17.76 8.53
CA ASP A 193 2.00 -18.35 9.32
C ASP A 193 1.34 -19.57 8.60
N ALA A 194 0.54 -20.33 9.36
CA ALA A 194 -0.11 -21.54 8.84
C ALA A 194 -1.04 -21.24 7.64
N ALA A 195 -1.71 -20.09 7.63
CA ALA A 195 -2.60 -19.68 6.55
C ALA A 195 -1.81 -19.40 5.26
N GLY A 196 -0.69 -18.66 5.37
CA GLY A 196 0.19 -18.40 4.24
C GLY A 196 0.89 -19.65 3.72
N ALA A 197 1.30 -20.55 4.62
CA ALA A 197 1.87 -21.84 4.23
C ALA A 197 0.86 -22.72 3.46
N ALA A 198 -0.42 -22.71 3.88
CA ALA A 198 -1.49 -23.43 3.19
C ALA A 198 -1.81 -22.81 1.82
N GLN A 199 -1.81 -21.49 1.70
CA GLN A 199 -2.09 -20.76 0.46
C GLN A 199 -0.98 -20.92 -0.59
N PHE A 200 0.28 -20.96 -0.15
CA PHE A 200 1.46 -21.10 -1.01
C PHE A 200 2.31 -22.31 -0.60
N PRO A 201 1.87 -23.55 -0.88
CA PRO A 201 2.66 -24.74 -0.59
C PRO A 201 3.98 -24.74 -1.36
N PRO A 202 5.00 -25.50 -0.93
CA PRO A 202 6.34 -25.47 -1.52
C PRO A 202 6.37 -25.68 -3.03
N ALA A 203 5.54 -26.57 -3.56
CA ALA A 203 5.43 -26.81 -5.01
C ALA A 203 4.94 -25.57 -5.77
N GLU A 204 3.96 -24.86 -5.23
CA GLU A 204 3.44 -23.65 -5.85
C GLU A 204 4.46 -22.51 -5.76
N ARG A 205 5.16 -22.36 -4.64
CA ARG A 205 6.29 -21.41 -4.52
C ARG A 205 7.37 -21.70 -5.55
N ALA A 206 7.76 -22.94 -5.71
CA ALA A 206 8.76 -23.36 -6.72
C ALA A 206 8.28 -23.05 -8.14
N ARG A 207 7.01 -23.32 -8.45
CA ARG A 207 6.38 -22.98 -9.75
C ARG A 207 6.41 -21.47 -10.01
N ILE A 208 6.07 -20.66 -9.01
CA ILE A 208 6.11 -19.20 -9.11
C ILE A 208 7.53 -18.71 -9.37
N LEU A 209 8.51 -19.23 -8.65
CA LEU A 209 9.92 -18.83 -8.83
C LEU A 209 10.49 -19.26 -10.17
N SER A 210 10.12 -20.45 -10.67
CA SER A 210 10.58 -20.92 -11.99
C SER A 210 10.08 -20.07 -13.15
N THR A 211 8.94 -19.37 -12.97
CA THR A 211 8.38 -18.43 -13.97
C THR A 211 8.75 -16.96 -13.70
N THR A 212 9.53 -16.70 -12.66
CA THR A 212 10.04 -15.36 -12.35
C THR A 212 11.45 -15.22 -12.93
N PRO A 213 11.73 -14.30 -13.85
CA PRO A 213 13.04 -14.15 -14.48
C PRO A 213 14.21 -14.00 -13.50
N LEU A 214 14.04 -13.28 -12.39
CA LEU A 214 15.07 -13.16 -11.36
C LEU A 214 15.17 -14.38 -10.42
N GLN A 215 14.32 -15.42 -10.59
CA GLN A 215 14.36 -16.73 -9.92
C GLN A 215 14.42 -16.67 -8.38
N ARG A 216 13.88 -15.63 -7.79
CA ARG A 216 13.76 -15.46 -6.33
C ARG A 216 12.49 -14.69 -5.98
N GLU A 217 12.05 -14.81 -4.75
CA GLU A 217 11.09 -13.87 -4.18
C GLU A 217 11.72 -12.49 -3.98
N GLY A 218 10.89 -11.44 -4.06
CA GLY A 218 11.29 -10.10 -3.68
C GLY A 218 11.23 -9.92 -2.17
N GLY A 219 12.06 -9.02 -1.64
CA GLY A 219 11.95 -8.54 -0.27
C GLY A 219 10.92 -7.43 -0.14
N GLU A 220 10.32 -7.30 1.03
CA GLU A 220 9.40 -6.21 1.37
C GLU A 220 10.08 -4.84 1.20
N ASP A 221 11.38 -4.79 1.45
CA ASP A 221 12.21 -3.61 1.30
C ASP A 221 12.37 -3.16 -0.17
N GLU A 222 12.28 -4.07 -1.15
CA GLU A 222 12.33 -3.71 -2.57
C GLU A 222 11.07 -2.94 -2.99
N VAL A 223 9.91 -3.34 -2.49
CA VAL A 223 8.66 -2.59 -2.65
C VAL A 223 8.75 -1.23 -1.95
N ALA A 224 9.25 -1.21 -0.72
CA ALA A 224 9.41 0.02 0.05
C ALA A 224 10.35 1.04 -0.63
N LYS A 225 11.44 0.59 -1.27
CA LYS A 225 12.32 1.44 -2.09
C LYS A 225 11.58 2.10 -3.24
N ALA A 226 10.76 1.35 -3.97
CA ALA A 226 9.97 1.86 -5.09
C ALA A 226 8.95 2.91 -4.61
N VAL A 227 8.29 2.66 -3.48
CA VAL A 227 7.36 3.63 -2.87
C VAL A 227 8.08 4.92 -2.50
N VAL A 228 9.20 4.85 -1.79
CA VAL A 228 9.97 6.05 -1.38
C VAL A 228 10.48 6.81 -2.60
N TYR A 229 10.96 6.12 -3.65
CA TYR A 229 11.34 6.76 -4.91
C TYR A 229 10.16 7.55 -5.52
N LEU A 230 8.97 6.95 -5.63
CA LEU A 230 7.80 7.62 -6.17
C LEU A 230 7.30 8.78 -5.29
N MET A 231 7.50 8.69 -3.97
CA MET A 231 7.16 9.77 -3.03
C MET A 231 8.13 10.95 -3.12
N ALA A 232 9.44 10.68 -3.18
CA ALA A 232 10.49 11.68 -2.92
C ALA A 232 11.24 12.14 -4.18
N ASP A 233 11.59 11.21 -5.07
CA ASP A 233 12.57 11.47 -6.14
C ASP A 233 11.92 11.57 -7.54
N ALA A 234 10.68 11.12 -7.71
CA ALA A 234 9.99 11.02 -8.99
C ALA A 234 9.17 12.28 -9.34
N GLY A 235 9.78 13.45 -9.33
CA GLY A 235 9.10 14.76 -9.47
C GLY A 235 8.35 14.96 -10.78
N TYR A 236 8.67 14.22 -11.86
CA TYR A 236 8.02 14.31 -13.16
C TYR A 236 7.29 13.01 -13.56
N ILE A 237 6.91 12.19 -12.56
CA ILE A 237 6.21 10.92 -12.76
C ILE A 237 4.85 10.99 -12.07
N THR A 238 3.76 10.85 -12.83
CA THR A 238 2.39 10.72 -12.34
C THR A 238 1.58 9.79 -13.25
N GLY A 239 0.58 9.10 -12.72
CA GLY A 239 -0.27 8.14 -13.43
C GLY A 239 0.41 6.82 -13.77
N GLN A 240 1.62 6.55 -13.28
CA GLN A 240 2.40 5.38 -13.65
C GLN A 240 2.23 4.23 -12.65
N ILE A 241 2.40 3.00 -13.16
CA ILE A 241 2.39 1.76 -12.40
C ILE A 241 3.77 1.14 -12.55
N LEU A 242 4.50 1.06 -11.44
CA LEU A 242 5.84 0.48 -11.40
C LEU A 242 5.77 -0.97 -10.89
N ALA A 243 6.04 -1.94 -11.75
CA ALA A 243 6.15 -3.34 -11.34
C ALA A 243 7.43 -3.58 -10.51
N VAL A 244 7.28 -4.28 -9.37
CA VAL A 244 8.38 -4.75 -8.52
C VAL A 244 8.16 -6.24 -8.33
N ASP A 245 8.48 -7.02 -9.35
CA ASP A 245 8.01 -8.40 -9.51
C ASP A 245 9.07 -9.39 -10.00
N GLY A 246 10.31 -8.96 -10.13
CA GLY A 246 11.39 -9.79 -10.67
C GLY A 246 11.24 -10.16 -12.14
N GLY A 247 10.42 -9.40 -12.90
CA GLY A 247 10.11 -9.65 -14.30
C GLY A 247 8.94 -10.63 -14.52
N ARG A 248 8.26 -11.05 -13.46
CA ARG A 248 7.21 -12.07 -13.56
C ARG A 248 6.07 -11.67 -14.50
N SER A 249 5.63 -10.42 -14.49
CA SER A 249 4.52 -9.94 -15.32
C SER A 249 4.79 -9.95 -16.83
N ILE A 250 6.04 -9.94 -17.26
CA ILE A 250 6.38 -10.04 -18.68
C ILE A 250 6.46 -11.49 -19.18
N TYR A 251 6.52 -12.46 -18.27
CA TYR A 251 6.60 -13.89 -18.60
C TYR A 251 5.24 -14.60 -18.49
N LEU A 252 4.29 -14.05 -17.75
CA LEU A 252 2.93 -14.61 -17.55
C LEU A 252 2.01 -14.32 -18.74
#